data_e9b7d4dde0e778eb45cb0dee09e80695
#
_entry.id   e9b7d4dde0e778eb45cb0dee09e80695
#
_cell.length_a   1.000
_cell.length_b   1.000
_cell.length_c   1.000
_cell.angle_alpha   90.00
_cell.angle_beta   90.00
_cell.angle_gamma   90.00
#
_symmetry.space_group_name_H-M   'P 1'
#
loop_
_entity.id
_entity.type
_entity.pdbx_description
1 polymer ?
#
loop_
_entity_poly.entity_id
_entity_poly.type
_entity_poly.pdbx_seq_one_letter_code
_entity_poly.pdbx_strand_id
1 'polypeptide(L)'
;ALMQQWRDDVEMNAMGVAVDMDLVNGALSCAAQVEKEQTAECTALTGLANPNSRDQLLGWLHNRGVDLPGLTKDAVAHALAGDLPADARRVLELRQQMGKTSCTKYDTIAACAGPDDRVRGTLQFYGASRTGRWAGRLLQVQNLPRTYLDHQEDWRRIIKLHDAYSIELLTGNVNDTLSQMIRTALVPGKGYTFIDADFSAIEARLIAWLAGEDWVLDVFRTTGKIYEATAARIFGVPFESIVKGNPNYKYRQRGKVATLALGYQGGVGAMKRMGGDQLGLD
;
A
#
# COMPACT_ATOMS: atom_id res chain seq x y z
N ALA A 1 23.04 8.17 23.38
CA ALA A 1 22.29 8.12 22.12
C ALA A 1 21.01 7.27 22.26
N LEU A 2 21.08 5.96 22.55
CA LEU A 2 19.91 5.06 22.62
C LEU A 2 18.86 5.50 23.66
N MET A 3 19.28 5.93 24.86
CA MET A 3 18.36 6.41 25.89
C MET A 3 17.62 7.68 25.47
N GLN A 4 18.24 8.54 24.66
CA GLN A 4 17.55 9.72 24.13
C GLN A 4 16.50 9.29 23.11
N GLN A 5 16.83 8.42 22.17
CA GLN A 5 15.88 7.89 21.19
C GLN A 5 14.69 7.16 21.86
N TRP A 6 14.93 6.45 22.95
CA TRP A 6 13.84 5.85 23.73
C TRP A 6 12.94 6.91 24.39
N ARG A 7 13.51 7.99 24.94
CA ARG A 7 12.73 9.11 25.47
C ARG A 7 11.91 9.77 24.37
N ASP A 8 12.51 10.00 23.20
CA ASP A 8 11.83 10.56 22.04
C ASP A 8 10.65 9.68 21.60
N ASP A 9 10.81 8.34 21.64
CA ASP A 9 9.73 7.38 21.35
C ASP A 9 8.58 7.50 22.35
N VAL A 10 8.89 7.59 23.65
CA VAL A 10 7.87 7.77 24.69
C VAL A 10 7.10 9.08 24.48
N GLU A 11 7.80 10.18 24.18
CA GLU A 11 7.20 11.48 23.94
C GLU A 11 6.32 11.47 22.66
N MET A 12 6.84 10.94 21.54
CA MET A 12 6.07 10.80 20.29
C MET A 12 4.81 9.97 20.49
N ASN A 13 4.91 8.84 21.19
CA ASN A 13 3.76 7.98 21.48
C ASN A 13 2.75 8.62 22.42
N ALA A 14 3.21 9.42 23.40
CA ALA A 14 2.34 10.16 24.31
C ALA A 14 1.61 11.31 23.58
N MET A 15 2.31 12.00 22.68
CA MET A 15 1.72 13.05 21.85
C MET A 15 0.70 12.47 20.85
N GLY A 16 1.03 11.35 20.21
CA GLY A 16 0.22 10.71 19.19
C GLY A 16 0.01 11.57 17.94
N VAL A 17 -0.84 11.11 17.04
CA VAL A 17 -1.19 11.77 15.77
C VAL A 17 -2.67 12.13 15.78
N ALA A 18 -3.01 13.37 15.43
CA ALA A 18 -4.40 13.79 15.31
C ALA A 18 -5.06 13.16 14.08
N VAL A 19 -6.33 12.85 14.20
CA VAL A 19 -7.14 12.22 13.16
C VAL A 19 -8.43 12.97 12.92
N ASP A 20 -8.86 13.01 11.68
CA ASP A 20 -10.15 13.56 11.25
C ASP A 20 -11.25 12.51 11.47
N MET A 21 -11.86 12.55 12.65
CA MET A 21 -12.89 11.56 13.02
C MET A 21 -14.15 11.66 12.18
N ASP A 22 -14.50 12.83 11.60
CA ASP A 22 -15.62 12.96 10.67
C ASP A 22 -15.35 12.16 9.39
N LEU A 23 -14.12 12.23 8.87
CA LEU A 23 -13.70 11.43 7.72
C LEU A 23 -13.69 9.94 8.05
N VAL A 24 -13.20 9.55 9.22
CA VAL A 24 -13.18 8.16 9.68
C VAL A 24 -14.59 7.60 9.78
N ASN A 25 -15.50 8.31 10.43
CA ASN A 25 -16.89 7.89 10.61
C ASN A 25 -17.63 7.82 9.25
N GLY A 26 -17.39 8.79 8.36
CA GLY A 26 -17.92 8.77 7.00
C GLY A 26 -17.44 7.56 6.20
N ALA A 27 -16.15 7.24 6.28
CA ALA A 27 -15.58 6.08 5.62
C ALA A 27 -16.14 4.76 6.16
N LEU A 28 -16.29 4.61 7.48
CA LEU A 28 -16.91 3.43 8.10
C LEU A 28 -18.37 3.27 7.68
N SER A 29 -19.13 4.37 7.64
CA SER A 29 -20.51 4.36 7.17
C SER A 29 -20.62 3.91 5.71
N CYS A 30 -19.80 4.47 4.81
CA CYS A 30 -19.76 4.07 3.40
C CYS A 30 -19.35 2.61 3.24
N ALA A 31 -18.32 2.16 3.96
CA ALA A 31 -17.87 0.76 3.92
C ALA A 31 -18.98 -0.22 4.36
N ALA A 32 -19.72 0.11 5.42
CA ALA A 32 -20.82 -0.71 5.90
C ALA A 32 -21.99 -0.79 4.91
N GLN A 33 -22.31 0.30 4.19
CA GLN A 33 -23.32 0.30 3.12
C GLN A 33 -22.92 -0.66 2.01
N VAL A 34 -21.70 -0.55 1.51
CA VAL A 34 -21.19 -1.42 0.44
C VAL A 34 -21.12 -2.88 0.88
N GLU A 35 -20.64 -3.16 2.08
CA GLU A 35 -20.59 -4.54 2.61
C GLU A 35 -21.98 -5.16 2.69
N LYS A 36 -22.98 -4.41 3.14
CA LYS A 36 -24.37 -4.86 3.19
C LYS A 36 -24.92 -5.20 1.81
N GLU A 37 -24.69 -4.34 0.82
CA GLU A 37 -25.15 -4.54 -0.55
C GLU A 37 -24.44 -5.72 -1.22
N GLN A 38 -23.12 -5.80 -1.11
CA GLN A 38 -22.31 -6.89 -1.67
C GLN A 38 -22.65 -8.24 -1.02
N THR A 39 -22.90 -8.26 0.29
CA THR A 39 -23.31 -9.47 1.01
C THR A 39 -24.70 -9.91 0.56
N ALA A 40 -25.63 -8.98 0.41
CA ALA A 40 -26.99 -9.29 -0.09
C ALA A 40 -26.96 -9.85 -1.52
N GLU A 41 -26.19 -9.23 -2.43
CA GLU A 41 -26.01 -9.70 -3.81
C GLU A 41 -25.37 -11.09 -3.82
N CYS A 42 -24.30 -11.29 -3.05
CA CYS A 42 -23.63 -12.59 -2.98
C CYS A 42 -24.55 -13.69 -2.42
N THR A 43 -25.38 -13.37 -1.41
CA THR A 43 -26.39 -14.28 -0.86
C THR A 43 -27.45 -14.61 -1.91
N ALA A 44 -27.93 -13.62 -2.66
CA ALA A 44 -28.92 -13.85 -3.74
C ALA A 44 -28.38 -14.74 -4.85
N LEU A 45 -27.11 -14.57 -5.24
CA LEU A 45 -26.46 -15.38 -6.29
C LEU A 45 -26.15 -16.81 -5.83
N THR A 46 -25.73 -16.97 -4.57
CA THR A 46 -25.21 -18.25 -4.08
C THR A 46 -26.23 -19.09 -3.32
N GLY A 47 -27.24 -18.45 -2.71
CA GLY A 47 -28.15 -19.09 -1.75
C GLY A 47 -27.48 -19.45 -0.42
N LEU A 48 -26.24 -19.03 -0.17
CA LEU A 48 -25.50 -19.34 1.05
C LEU A 48 -25.97 -18.47 2.21
N ALA A 49 -26.15 -19.08 3.37
CA ALA A 49 -26.49 -18.35 4.59
C ALA A 49 -25.35 -17.42 5.06
N ASN A 50 -24.10 -17.80 4.78
CA ASN A 50 -22.92 -16.99 5.04
C ASN A 50 -21.98 -17.01 3.84
N PRO A 51 -22.11 -16.06 2.89
CA PRO A 51 -21.25 -15.98 1.72
C PRO A 51 -19.80 -15.60 2.06
N ASN A 52 -19.52 -15.15 3.27
CA ASN A 52 -18.18 -14.89 3.77
C ASN A 52 -17.45 -16.16 4.25
N SER A 53 -18.18 -17.27 4.45
CA SER A 53 -17.58 -18.55 4.81
C SER A 53 -16.75 -19.10 3.65
N ARG A 54 -15.45 -19.26 3.88
CA ARG A 54 -14.52 -19.82 2.89
C ARG A 54 -14.96 -21.16 2.37
N ASP A 55 -15.35 -22.07 3.28
CA ASP A 55 -15.63 -23.46 2.94
C ASP A 55 -16.96 -23.58 2.20
N GLN A 56 -17.99 -22.81 2.60
CA GLN A 56 -19.26 -22.75 1.90
C GLN A 56 -19.10 -22.20 0.48
N LEU A 57 -18.30 -21.14 0.32
CA LEU A 57 -18.08 -20.53 -0.98
C LEU A 57 -17.26 -21.43 -1.91
N LEU A 58 -16.23 -22.10 -1.41
CA LEU A 58 -15.46 -23.08 -2.18
C LEU A 58 -16.35 -24.26 -2.64
N GLY A 59 -17.21 -24.78 -1.75
CA GLY A 59 -18.16 -25.83 -2.11
C GLY A 59 -19.17 -25.37 -3.17
N TRP A 60 -19.65 -24.14 -3.08
CA TRP A 60 -20.54 -23.55 -4.08
C TRP A 60 -19.86 -23.39 -5.45
N LEU A 61 -18.60 -22.93 -5.47
CA LEU A 61 -17.78 -22.81 -6.69
C LEU A 61 -17.49 -24.18 -7.31
N HIS A 62 -17.12 -25.17 -6.50
CA HIS A 62 -16.90 -26.55 -6.95
C HIS A 62 -18.14 -27.13 -7.65
N ASN A 63 -19.33 -26.94 -7.11
CA ASN A 63 -20.58 -27.37 -7.70
C ASN A 63 -20.89 -26.69 -9.06
N ARG A 64 -20.18 -25.64 -9.42
CA ARG A 64 -20.25 -24.94 -10.72
C ARG A 64 -19.07 -25.26 -11.64
N GLY A 65 -18.26 -26.25 -11.29
CA GLY A 65 -17.10 -26.66 -12.06
C GLY A 65 -15.89 -25.72 -11.91
N VAL A 66 -15.87 -24.91 -10.84
CA VAL A 66 -14.77 -23.98 -10.54
C VAL A 66 -13.98 -24.49 -9.34
N ASP A 67 -12.87 -25.17 -9.60
CA ASP A 67 -11.99 -25.72 -8.57
C ASP A 67 -10.87 -24.74 -8.22
N LEU A 68 -10.88 -24.26 -6.97
CA LEU A 68 -9.86 -23.34 -6.47
C LEU A 68 -9.14 -23.96 -5.25
N PRO A 69 -7.81 -23.82 -5.16
CA PRO A 69 -7.05 -24.28 -4.00
C PRO A 69 -7.33 -23.45 -2.73
N GLY A 70 -8.03 -22.33 -2.89
CA GLY A 70 -8.43 -21.41 -1.84
C GLY A 70 -8.87 -20.06 -2.38
N LEU A 71 -9.26 -19.16 -1.47
CA LEU A 71 -9.74 -17.82 -1.80
C LEU A 71 -8.67 -16.74 -1.49
N THR A 72 -7.39 -17.06 -1.72
CA THR A 72 -6.32 -16.06 -1.63
C THR A 72 -6.43 -15.06 -2.79
N LYS A 73 -5.87 -13.86 -2.60
CA LYS A 73 -5.90 -12.82 -3.63
C LYS A 73 -5.39 -13.31 -4.98
N ASP A 74 -4.29 -14.06 -4.98
CA ASP A 74 -3.66 -14.57 -6.19
C ASP A 74 -4.50 -15.69 -6.85
N ALA A 75 -5.08 -16.60 -6.06
CA ALA A 75 -5.95 -17.65 -6.56
C ALA A 75 -7.22 -17.07 -7.20
N VAL A 76 -7.85 -16.09 -6.57
CA VAL A 76 -9.03 -15.40 -7.10
C VAL A 76 -8.68 -14.61 -8.37
N ALA A 77 -7.57 -13.87 -8.37
CA ALA A 77 -7.11 -13.12 -9.54
C ALA A 77 -6.80 -14.04 -10.73
N HIS A 78 -6.17 -15.19 -10.47
CA HIS A 78 -5.89 -16.19 -11.51
C HIS A 78 -7.18 -16.78 -12.09
N ALA A 79 -8.16 -17.12 -11.24
CA ALA A 79 -9.46 -17.62 -11.68
C ALA A 79 -10.20 -16.59 -12.53
N LEU A 80 -10.24 -15.33 -12.12
CA LEU A 80 -10.90 -14.25 -12.85
C LEU A 80 -10.27 -13.96 -14.22
N ALA A 81 -9.02 -14.33 -14.44
CA ALA A 81 -8.35 -14.23 -15.75
C ALA A 81 -8.75 -15.36 -16.72
N GLY A 82 -9.34 -16.45 -16.21
CA GLY A 82 -9.81 -17.59 -16.99
C GLY A 82 -11.25 -17.45 -17.46
N ASP A 83 -11.76 -18.51 -18.09
CA ASP A 83 -13.17 -18.62 -18.46
C ASP A 83 -13.97 -19.18 -17.27
N LEU A 84 -15.03 -18.47 -16.87
CA LEU A 84 -15.84 -18.77 -15.70
C LEU A 84 -17.33 -18.60 -16.03
N PRO A 85 -18.21 -19.41 -15.42
CA PRO A 85 -19.65 -19.12 -15.41
C PRO A 85 -19.90 -17.69 -14.89
N ALA A 86 -20.89 -17.01 -15.47
CA ALA A 86 -21.14 -15.60 -15.19
C ALA A 86 -21.41 -15.32 -13.69
N ASP A 87 -22.17 -16.20 -13.03
CA ASP A 87 -22.47 -16.11 -11.61
C ASP A 87 -21.23 -16.37 -10.74
N ALA A 88 -20.39 -17.34 -11.09
CA ALA A 88 -19.15 -17.62 -10.40
C ALA A 88 -18.14 -16.44 -10.54
N ARG A 89 -18.04 -15.87 -11.74
CA ARG A 89 -17.24 -14.66 -11.98
C ARG A 89 -17.69 -13.53 -11.07
N ARG A 90 -19.00 -13.23 -11.08
CA ARG A 90 -19.53 -12.12 -10.27
C ARG A 90 -19.31 -12.33 -8.76
N VAL A 91 -19.50 -13.55 -8.28
CA VAL A 91 -19.25 -13.89 -6.86
C VAL A 91 -17.77 -13.73 -6.49
N LEU A 92 -16.84 -14.10 -7.37
CA LEU A 92 -15.41 -13.91 -7.14
C LEU A 92 -15.00 -12.44 -7.19
N GLU A 93 -15.61 -11.63 -8.05
CA GLU A 93 -15.42 -10.17 -8.09
C GLU A 93 -15.90 -9.52 -6.78
N LEU A 94 -17.10 -9.89 -6.30
CA LEU A 94 -17.62 -9.44 -5.01
C LEU A 94 -16.67 -9.83 -3.87
N ARG A 95 -16.20 -11.08 -3.88
CA ARG A 95 -15.25 -11.56 -2.87
C ARG A 95 -13.92 -10.80 -2.90
N GLN A 96 -13.42 -10.44 -4.07
CA GLN A 96 -12.21 -9.64 -4.22
C GLN A 96 -12.40 -8.22 -3.66
N GLN A 97 -13.57 -7.63 -3.85
CA GLN A 97 -13.92 -6.31 -3.32
C GLN A 97 -14.09 -6.32 -1.81
N MET A 98 -14.85 -7.29 -1.26
CA MET A 98 -15.03 -7.48 0.18
C MET A 98 -13.74 -7.84 0.92
N GLY A 99 -12.80 -8.51 0.25
CA GLY A 99 -11.51 -8.92 0.82
C GLY A 99 -10.49 -7.79 0.99
N LYS A 100 -10.80 -6.54 0.66
CA LYS A 100 -9.89 -5.40 0.85
C LYS A 100 -9.78 -5.02 2.33
N THR A 101 -8.81 -5.61 3.02
CA THR A 101 -8.52 -5.40 4.44
C THR A 101 -8.02 -3.99 4.77
N SER A 102 -7.70 -3.17 3.78
CA SER A 102 -7.22 -1.80 4.02
C SER A 102 -8.26 -0.91 4.70
N CYS A 103 -9.55 -1.11 4.45
CA CYS A 103 -10.61 -0.34 5.11
C CYS A 103 -10.71 -0.62 6.62
N THR A 104 -10.26 -1.79 7.11
CA THR A 104 -10.21 -2.09 8.56
C THR A 104 -9.27 -1.16 9.34
N LYS A 105 -8.46 -0.35 8.64
CA LYS A 105 -7.65 0.70 9.28
C LYS A 105 -8.51 1.83 9.83
N TYR A 106 -9.65 2.10 9.24
CA TYR A 106 -10.61 3.06 9.83
C TYR A 106 -11.18 2.56 11.15
N ASP A 107 -11.50 1.24 11.25
CA ASP A 107 -11.90 0.62 12.51
C ASP A 107 -10.80 0.74 13.57
N THR A 108 -9.55 0.51 13.15
CA THR A 108 -8.39 0.66 14.04
C THR A 108 -8.25 2.10 14.53
N ILE A 109 -8.41 3.09 13.65
CA ILE A 109 -8.38 4.51 14.04
C ILE A 109 -9.50 4.80 15.04
N ALA A 110 -10.74 4.43 14.71
CA ALA A 110 -11.90 4.68 15.55
C ALA A 110 -11.77 4.02 16.95
N ALA A 111 -11.22 2.80 17.00
CA ALA A 111 -11.03 2.08 18.27
C ALA A 111 -9.87 2.65 19.12
N CYS A 112 -8.88 3.30 18.51
CA CYS A 112 -7.68 3.77 19.19
C CYS A 112 -7.64 5.29 19.39
N ALA A 113 -8.54 6.05 18.78
CA ALA A 113 -8.62 7.50 18.95
C ALA A 113 -9.07 7.83 20.38
N GLY A 114 -8.31 8.70 21.04
CA GLY A 114 -8.69 9.24 22.35
C GLY A 114 -9.78 10.32 22.22
N PRO A 115 -10.27 10.83 23.35
CA PRO A 115 -11.32 11.87 23.36
C PRO A 115 -10.87 13.21 22.77
N ASP A 116 -9.60 13.35 22.47
CA ASP A 116 -8.96 14.48 21.80
C ASP A 116 -8.65 14.21 20.32
N ASP A 117 -9.30 13.19 19.74
CA ASP A 117 -9.12 12.74 18.35
C ASP A 117 -7.65 12.46 17.99
N ARG A 118 -6.89 11.86 18.92
CA ARG A 118 -5.50 11.46 18.67
C ARG A 118 -5.30 9.97 18.87
N VAL A 119 -4.62 9.35 17.92
CA VAL A 119 -4.17 7.95 18.02
C VAL A 119 -2.76 7.93 18.62
N ARG A 120 -2.59 7.19 19.71
CA ARG A 120 -1.35 7.06 20.48
C ARG A 120 -0.77 5.66 20.38
N GLY A 121 0.51 5.49 20.76
CA GLY A 121 1.16 4.18 20.78
C GLY A 121 1.36 3.58 19.39
N THR A 122 1.56 4.41 18.37
CA THR A 122 1.70 3.98 16.97
C THR A 122 3.10 3.51 16.61
N LEU A 123 4.08 3.72 17.48
CA LEU A 123 5.48 3.39 17.27
C LEU A 123 6.02 2.51 18.40
N GLN A 124 7.03 1.73 18.09
CA GLN A 124 7.81 0.99 19.07
C GLN A 124 9.31 1.20 18.79
N PHE A 125 10.01 1.77 19.74
CA PHE A 125 11.46 1.89 19.71
C PHE A 125 12.10 0.49 19.57
N TYR A 126 13.09 0.37 18.70
CA TYR A 126 13.82 -0.87 18.43
C TYR A 126 12.90 -2.07 18.10
N GLY A 127 11.70 -1.82 17.58
CA GLY A 127 10.69 -2.85 17.36
C GLY A 127 11.03 -3.84 16.24
N ALA A 128 11.94 -3.49 15.33
CA ALA A 128 12.51 -4.37 14.32
C ALA A 128 13.85 -4.95 14.81
N SER A 129 13.79 -6.08 15.48
CA SER A 129 14.92 -6.66 16.23
C SER A 129 16.22 -6.85 15.43
N ARG A 130 16.12 -7.17 14.12
CA ARG A 130 17.29 -7.37 13.25
C ARG A 130 18.00 -6.07 12.85
N THR A 131 17.29 -4.97 12.76
CA THR A 131 17.81 -3.71 12.20
C THR A 131 17.82 -2.56 13.20
N GLY A 132 17.19 -2.73 14.37
CA GLY A 132 17.05 -1.66 15.36
C GLY A 132 16.15 -0.52 14.94
N ARG A 133 15.39 -0.65 13.84
CA ARG A 133 14.45 0.37 13.39
C ARG A 133 13.22 0.44 14.28
N TRP A 134 12.56 1.60 14.34
CA TRP A 134 11.21 1.69 14.89
C TRP A 134 10.27 0.78 14.10
N ALA A 135 9.38 0.09 14.81
CA ALA A 135 8.29 -0.65 14.21
C ALA A 135 6.97 0.09 14.42
N GLY A 136 6.11 0.07 13.41
CA GLY A 136 4.75 0.58 13.55
C GLY A 136 3.90 -0.37 14.39
N ARG A 137 3.01 0.20 15.17
CA ARG A 137 1.99 -0.49 15.97
C ARG A 137 0.61 0.04 15.63
N LEU A 138 -0.43 -0.71 15.97
CA LEU A 138 -1.83 -0.34 15.74
C LEU A 138 -2.08 0.03 14.26
N LEU A 139 -2.10 1.30 13.96
CA LEU A 139 -2.35 1.81 12.61
C LEU A 139 -1.25 1.44 11.60
N GLN A 140 0.01 1.29 12.05
CA GLN A 140 1.17 1.03 11.19
C GLN A 140 1.25 2.00 9.99
N VAL A 141 1.41 3.27 10.27
CA VAL A 141 1.34 4.39 9.31
C VAL A 141 2.19 4.15 8.05
N GLN A 142 3.36 3.52 8.20
CA GLN A 142 4.26 3.19 7.09
C GLN A 142 3.66 2.21 6.07
N ASN A 143 2.66 1.41 6.49
CA ASN A 143 2.02 0.38 5.66
C ASN A 143 0.68 0.83 5.08
N LEU A 144 0.26 2.07 5.32
CA LEU A 144 -0.97 2.60 4.72
C LEU A 144 -0.84 2.70 3.21
N PRO A 145 -1.91 2.44 2.45
CA PRO A 145 -1.92 2.57 1.00
C PRO A 145 -1.51 3.98 0.55
N ARG A 146 -0.94 4.07 -0.66
CA ARG A 146 -0.67 5.36 -1.28
C ARG A 146 -1.95 5.91 -1.90
N THR A 147 -2.10 7.22 -1.88
CA THR A 147 -3.16 7.94 -2.55
C THR A 147 -2.70 8.28 -3.97
N TYR A 148 -3.49 7.89 -4.96
CA TYR A 148 -3.30 8.23 -6.38
C TYR A 148 -4.45 9.08 -6.91
N LEU A 149 -5.48 9.29 -6.09
CA LEU A 149 -6.62 10.13 -6.42
C LEU A 149 -6.21 11.61 -6.42
N ASP A 150 -6.52 12.28 -7.51
CA ASP A 150 -6.45 13.74 -7.58
C ASP A 150 -7.58 14.37 -6.75
N HIS A 151 -7.47 15.65 -6.46
CA HIS A 151 -8.51 16.41 -5.74
C HIS A 151 -8.91 15.79 -4.39
N GLN A 152 -7.95 15.40 -3.58
CA GLN A 152 -8.16 14.69 -2.30
C GLN A 152 -9.13 15.41 -1.35
N GLU A 153 -9.14 16.75 -1.33
CA GLU A 153 -10.06 17.52 -0.48
C GLU A 153 -11.53 17.34 -0.89
N ASP A 154 -11.81 17.16 -2.16
CA ASP A 154 -13.17 16.90 -2.63
C ASP A 154 -13.61 15.49 -2.23
N TRP A 155 -12.73 14.49 -2.34
CA TRP A 155 -12.99 13.14 -1.84
C TRP A 155 -13.23 13.11 -0.33
N ARG A 156 -12.46 13.88 0.45
CA ARG A 156 -12.69 14.03 1.89
C ARG A 156 -14.10 14.57 2.18
N ARG A 157 -14.54 15.59 1.43
CA ARG A 157 -15.90 16.16 1.56
C ARG A 157 -16.97 15.13 1.23
N ILE A 158 -16.82 14.41 0.11
CA ILE A 158 -17.79 13.40 -0.34
C ILE A 158 -17.91 12.28 0.70
N ILE A 159 -16.79 11.75 1.21
CA ILE A 159 -16.81 10.69 2.22
C ILE A 159 -17.52 11.15 3.50
N LYS A 160 -17.33 12.39 3.92
CA LYS A 160 -18.01 12.98 5.10
C LYS A 160 -19.53 13.14 4.92
N LEU A 161 -20.05 12.99 3.72
CA LEU A 161 -21.50 12.93 3.50
C LEU A 161 -22.12 11.59 3.89
N HIS A 162 -21.32 10.59 4.20
CA HIS A 162 -21.74 9.21 4.55
C HIS A 162 -22.57 8.54 3.44
N ASP A 163 -22.32 8.90 2.18
CA ASP A 163 -23.05 8.40 1.01
C ASP A 163 -22.13 7.58 0.09
N ALA A 164 -22.23 6.27 0.20
CA ALA A 164 -21.46 5.36 -0.64
C ALA A 164 -21.86 5.42 -2.11
N TYR A 165 -23.14 5.70 -2.40
CA TYR A 165 -23.64 5.78 -3.78
C TYR A 165 -22.94 6.88 -4.60
N SER A 166 -22.73 8.05 -4.01
CA SER A 166 -22.01 9.14 -4.67
C SER A 166 -20.57 8.77 -5.00
N ILE A 167 -19.89 8.01 -4.12
CA ILE A 167 -18.54 7.52 -4.39
C ILE A 167 -18.56 6.47 -5.51
N GLU A 168 -19.49 5.53 -5.46
CA GLU A 168 -19.64 4.47 -6.48
C GLU A 168 -19.90 5.07 -7.86
N LEU A 169 -20.79 6.04 -7.96
CA LEU A 169 -21.13 6.73 -9.22
C LEU A 169 -19.91 7.39 -9.87
N LEU A 170 -19.00 7.95 -9.05
CA LEU A 170 -17.84 8.71 -9.54
C LEU A 170 -16.61 7.83 -9.81
N THR A 171 -16.44 6.71 -9.09
CA THR A 171 -15.23 5.89 -9.17
C THR A 171 -15.47 4.46 -9.61
N GLY A 172 -16.72 3.96 -9.50
CA GLY A 172 -17.05 2.55 -9.70
C GLY A 172 -16.48 1.60 -8.62
N ASN A 173 -15.80 2.13 -7.58
CA ASN A 173 -15.24 1.29 -6.51
C ASN A 173 -15.02 2.04 -5.20
N VAL A 174 -16.01 1.99 -4.33
CA VAL A 174 -15.98 2.65 -3.02
C VAL A 174 -14.80 2.17 -2.16
N ASN A 175 -14.61 0.86 -2.04
CA ASN A 175 -13.57 0.30 -1.18
C ASN A 175 -12.15 0.72 -1.62
N ASP A 176 -11.92 0.87 -2.92
CA ASP A 176 -10.64 1.36 -3.43
C ASP A 176 -10.43 2.83 -3.09
N THR A 177 -11.45 3.65 -3.28
CA THR A 177 -11.44 5.07 -2.92
C THR A 177 -11.18 5.26 -1.44
N LEU A 178 -11.93 4.56 -0.57
CA LEU A 178 -11.73 4.62 0.88
C LEU A 178 -10.31 4.18 1.27
N SER A 179 -9.81 3.10 0.68
CA SER A 179 -8.45 2.62 0.92
C SER A 179 -7.39 3.66 0.58
N GLN A 180 -7.51 4.35 -0.53
CA GLN A 180 -6.58 5.40 -0.94
C GLN A 180 -6.66 6.65 -0.04
N MET A 181 -7.80 6.90 0.60
CA MET A 181 -8.03 8.09 1.42
C MET A 181 -7.62 7.94 2.89
N ILE A 182 -7.22 6.74 3.34
CA ILE A 182 -6.86 6.47 4.76
C ILE A 182 -5.77 7.42 5.26
N ARG A 183 -4.71 7.68 4.47
CA ARG A 183 -3.63 8.60 4.88
C ARG A 183 -4.14 10.00 5.16
N THR A 184 -5.16 10.44 4.45
CA THR A 184 -5.72 11.79 4.61
C THR A 184 -6.55 11.95 5.88
N ALA A 185 -6.85 10.84 6.59
CA ALA A 185 -7.44 10.89 7.91
C ALA A 185 -6.43 11.37 8.98
N LEU A 186 -5.13 11.22 8.73
CA LEU A 186 -4.10 11.79 9.60
C LEU A 186 -3.99 13.29 9.31
N VAL A 187 -4.20 14.10 10.32
CA VAL A 187 -4.18 15.56 10.19
C VAL A 187 -3.21 16.19 11.19
N PRO A 188 -2.58 17.31 10.85
CA PRO A 188 -1.86 18.07 11.84
C PRO A 188 -2.85 18.66 12.85
N GLY A 189 -2.48 18.74 14.12
CA GLY A 189 -3.30 19.44 15.12
C GLY A 189 -3.50 20.91 14.74
N LYS A 190 -4.50 21.56 15.33
CA LYS A 190 -4.79 22.98 15.06
C LYS A 190 -3.55 23.85 15.32
N GLY A 191 -3.15 24.61 14.32
CA GLY A 191 -1.95 25.49 14.39
C GLY A 191 -0.64 24.78 14.06
N TYR A 192 -0.67 23.50 13.66
CA TYR A 192 0.50 22.73 13.26
C TYR A 192 0.44 22.36 11.77
N THR A 193 1.58 21.95 11.25
CA THR A 193 1.70 21.35 9.92
C THR A 193 2.58 20.10 10.00
N PHE A 194 2.39 19.16 9.06
CA PHE A 194 3.34 18.07 8.90
C PHE A 194 4.57 18.55 8.15
N ILE A 195 5.73 18.14 8.63
CA ILE A 195 7.01 18.27 7.94
C ILE A 195 7.48 16.86 7.64
N ASP A 196 7.60 16.56 6.36
CA ASP A 196 8.12 15.27 5.86
C ASP A 196 9.54 15.45 5.37
N ALA A 197 10.47 14.69 5.95
CA ALA A 197 11.87 14.70 5.58
C ALA A 197 12.44 13.28 5.59
N ASP A 198 13.06 12.86 4.51
CA ASP A 198 13.70 11.56 4.37
C ASP A 198 15.12 11.69 3.83
N PHE A 199 16.01 10.84 4.30
CA PHE A 199 17.37 10.74 3.77
C PHE A 199 17.34 10.06 2.41
N SER A 200 17.57 10.83 1.35
CA SER A 200 17.56 10.32 -0.03
C SER A 200 18.54 9.15 -0.21
N ALA A 201 18.01 7.96 -0.43
CA ALA A 201 18.77 6.74 -0.74
C ALA A 201 19.92 6.44 0.26
N ILE A 202 19.71 6.68 1.57
CA ILE A 202 20.77 6.60 2.59
C ILE A 202 21.46 5.24 2.61
N GLU A 203 20.71 4.15 2.46
CA GLU A 203 21.26 2.80 2.47
C GLU A 203 22.19 2.58 1.27
N ALA A 204 21.79 3.00 0.07
CA ALA A 204 22.63 2.88 -1.13
C ALA A 204 23.92 3.72 -1.02
N ARG A 205 23.83 4.90 -0.42
CA ARG A 205 25.03 5.74 -0.14
C ARG A 205 25.97 5.07 0.84
N LEU A 206 25.42 4.52 1.91
CA LEU A 206 26.20 3.89 2.96
C LEU A 206 26.87 2.60 2.46
N ILE A 207 26.13 1.78 1.72
CA ILE A 207 26.66 0.55 1.12
C ILE A 207 27.80 0.90 0.12
N ALA A 208 27.61 1.88 -0.73
CA ALA A 208 28.63 2.33 -1.67
C ALA A 208 29.90 2.84 -0.95
N TRP A 209 29.73 3.59 0.13
CA TRP A 209 30.83 4.06 0.96
C TRP A 209 31.60 2.90 1.62
N LEU A 210 30.88 1.94 2.21
CA LEU A 210 31.51 0.77 2.84
C LEU A 210 32.21 -0.15 1.85
N ALA A 211 31.66 -0.24 0.61
CA ALA A 211 32.24 -1.06 -0.46
C ALA A 211 33.36 -0.38 -1.24
N GLY A 212 33.60 0.91 -1.03
CA GLY A 212 34.55 1.69 -1.84
C GLY A 212 34.10 1.92 -3.28
N GLU A 213 32.79 1.95 -3.54
CA GLU A 213 32.19 2.17 -4.86
C GLU A 213 32.14 3.66 -5.22
N ASP A 214 33.29 4.23 -5.53
CA ASP A 214 33.44 5.67 -5.76
C ASP A 214 32.52 6.22 -6.85
N TRP A 215 32.29 5.48 -7.93
CA TRP A 215 31.40 5.94 -9.00
C TRP A 215 29.96 6.16 -8.53
N VAL A 216 29.49 5.32 -7.60
CA VAL A 216 28.14 5.49 -6.99
C VAL A 216 28.13 6.75 -6.13
N LEU A 217 29.17 6.94 -5.33
CA LEU A 217 29.32 8.13 -4.49
C LEU A 217 29.38 9.41 -5.34
N ASP A 218 30.08 9.38 -6.47
CA ASP A 218 30.17 10.52 -7.40
C ASP A 218 28.82 10.83 -8.05
N VAL A 219 28.04 9.81 -8.44
CA VAL A 219 26.66 10.01 -8.89
C VAL A 219 25.83 10.72 -7.83
N PHE A 220 25.95 10.32 -6.56
CA PHE A 220 25.22 10.97 -5.48
C PHE A 220 25.69 12.39 -5.17
N ARG A 221 26.99 12.69 -5.36
CA ARG A 221 27.55 14.04 -5.18
C ARG A 221 27.12 15.00 -6.29
N THR A 222 26.91 14.47 -7.50
CA THR A 222 26.65 15.29 -8.70
C THR A 222 25.16 15.38 -9.02
N THR A 223 24.55 14.27 -9.45
CA THR A 223 23.18 14.25 -10.00
C THR A 223 22.14 13.63 -9.06
N GLY A 224 22.57 12.75 -8.15
CA GLY A 224 21.70 11.94 -7.32
C GLY A 224 20.86 10.88 -8.06
N LYS A 225 20.99 10.79 -9.39
CA LYS A 225 20.17 9.92 -10.26
C LYS A 225 20.77 8.52 -10.38
N ILE A 226 20.87 7.80 -9.27
CA ILE A 226 21.53 6.49 -9.23
C ILE A 226 20.86 5.44 -10.12
N TYR A 227 19.54 5.46 -10.27
CA TYR A 227 18.83 4.48 -11.11
C TYR A 227 19.13 4.67 -12.59
N GLU A 228 19.21 5.92 -13.04
CA GLU A 228 19.60 6.29 -14.39
C GLU A 228 21.08 5.93 -14.65
N ALA A 229 21.96 6.22 -13.71
CA ALA A 229 23.37 5.89 -13.82
C ALA A 229 23.62 4.38 -13.87
N THR A 230 22.96 3.62 -13.01
CA THR A 230 23.01 2.14 -13.02
C THR A 230 22.49 1.60 -14.37
N ALA A 231 21.36 2.11 -14.85
CA ALA A 231 20.79 1.70 -16.13
C ALA A 231 21.74 2.01 -17.30
N ALA A 232 22.35 3.21 -17.32
CA ALA A 232 23.32 3.58 -18.34
C ALA A 232 24.50 2.60 -18.41
N ARG A 233 25.01 2.19 -17.27
CA ARG A 233 26.11 1.20 -17.18
C ARG A 233 25.71 -0.20 -17.60
N ILE A 234 24.52 -0.67 -17.18
CA ILE A 234 24.03 -2.02 -17.52
C ILE A 234 23.74 -2.14 -19.02
N PHE A 235 23.08 -1.15 -19.61
CA PHE A 235 22.59 -1.22 -20.98
C PHE A 235 23.50 -0.53 -22.01
N GLY A 236 24.61 0.07 -21.59
CA GLY A 236 25.55 0.75 -22.50
C GLY A 236 24.93 1.94 -23.22
N VAL A 237 23.97 2.63 -22.64
CA VAL A 237 23.31 3.80 -23.21
C VAL A 237 23.79 5.09 -22.53
N PRO A 238 23.81 6.24 -23.26
CA PRO A 238 24.18 7.51 -22.64
C PRO A 238 23.26 7.85 -21.44
N PHE A 239 23.85 8.28 -20.32
CA PHE A 239 23.13 8.67 -19.13
C PHE A 239 22.08 9.76 -19.40
N GLU A 240 22.42 10.73 -20.25
CA GLU A 240 21.56 11.85 -20.62
C GLU A 240 20.33 11.41 -21.43
N SER A 241 20.39 10.23 -22.05
CA SER A 241 19.27 9.68 -22.82
C SER A 241 18.18 9.08 -21.92
N ILE A 242 18.45 8.82 -20.63
CA ILE A 242 17.48 8.20 -19.70
C ILE A 242 16.64 9.30 -19.02
N VAL A 243 15.87 10.01 -19.82
CA VAL A 243 14.99 11.12 -19.41
C VAL A 243 13.57 10.91 -19.93
N LYS A 244 12.58 11.50 -19.25
CA LYS A 244 11.17 11.44 -19.70
C LYS A 244 11.05 11.97 -21.13
N GLY A 245 10.29 11.24 -21.96
CA GLY A 245 10.11 11.56 -23.37
C GLY A 245 11.13 10.89 -24.31
N ASN A 246 12.22 10.34 -23.81
CA ASN A 246 13.16 9.56 -24.59
C ASN A 246 12.85 8.05 -24.53
N PRO A 247 12.98 7.27 -25.64
CA PRO A 247 12.75 5.82 -25.62
C PRO A 247 13.59 5.06 -24.59
N ASN A 248 14.76 5.55 -24.20
CA ASN A 248 15.63 4.95 -23.21
C ASN A 248 15.14 5.14 -21.76
N TYR A 249 14.12 5.98 -21.53
CA TYR A 249 13.55 6.15 -20.17
C TYR A 249 13.04 4.85 -19.55
N LYS A 250 12.62 3.90 -20.36
CA LYS A 250 12.23 2.55 -19.92
C LYS A 250 13.31 1.83 -19.10
N TYR A 251 14.59 2.10 -19.37
CA TYR A 251 15.71 1.50 -18.66
C TYR A 251 15.86 2.00 -17.22
N ARG A 252 15.30 3.17 -16.90
CA ARG A 252 15.31 3.68 -15.53
C ARG A 252 14.69 2.72 -14.54
N GLN A 253 13.55 2.09 -14.87
CA GLN A 253 12.89 1.12 -13.99
C GLN A 253 13.76 -0.14 -13.82
N ARG A 254 14.43 -0.57 -14.86
CA ARG A 254 15.39 -1.68 -14.82
C ARG A 254 16.58 -1.36 -13.89
N GLY A 255 17.16 -0.18 -14.04
CA GLY A 255 18.22 0.33 -13.16
C GLY A 255 17.77 0.41 -11.69
N LYS A 256 16.52 0.81 -11.45
CA LYS A 256 15.93 0.82 -10.10
C LYS A 256 15.87 -0.59 -9.50
N VAL A 257 15.36 -1.58 -10.24
CA VAL A 257 15.28 -2.96 -9.79
C VAL A 257 16.66 -3.52 -9.49
N ALA A 258 17.63 -3.32 -10.40
CA ALA A 258 19.01 -3.78 -10.20
C ALA A 258 19.65 -3.14 -8.96
N THR A 259 19.57 -1.81 -8.82
CA THR A 259 20.14 -1.10 -7.66
C THR A 259 19.57 -1.60 -6.34
N LEU A 260 18.24 -1.76 -6.26
CA LEU A 260 17.59 -2.19 -5.02
C LEU A 260 17.82 -3.67 -4.73
N ALA A 261 17.68 -4.54 -5.73
CA ALA A 261 17.85 -5.98 -5.53
C ALA A 261 19.28 -6.33 -5.09
N LEU A 262 20.28 -5.80 -5.78
CA LEU A 262 21.70 -6.07 -5.49
C LEU A 262 22.18 -5.38 -4.21
N GLY A 263 21.67 -4.17 -3.93
CA GLY A 263 22.01 -3.41 -2.73
C GLY A 263 21.65 -4.10 -1.41
N TYR A 264 20.67 -5.00 -1.44
CA TYR A 264 20.30 -5.82 -0.27
C TYR A 264 20.84 -7.24 -0.33
N GLN A 265 21.98 -7.45 -0.96
CA GLN A 265 22.62 -8.78 -1.16
C GLN A 265 21.71 -9.78 -1.91
N GLY A 266 20.76 -9.26 -2.67
CA GLY A 266 19.90 -10.09 -3.50
C GLY A 266 20.63 -10.53 -4.78
N GLY A 267 20.36 -11.75 -5.21
CA GLY A 267 20.77 -12.24 -6.53
C GLY A 267 19.60 -12.28 -7.50
N VAL A 268 19.69 -13.14 -8.51
CA VAL A 268 18.67 -13.34 -9.57
C VAL A 268 17.27 -13.51 -9.00
N GLY A 269 17.09 -14.33 -7.94
CA GLY A 269 15.79 -14.54 -7.32
C GLY A 269 15.16 -13.27 -6.70
N ALA A 270 15.97 -12.32 -6.23
CA ALA A 270 15.47 -11.03 -5.73
C ALA A 270 15.06 -10.12 -6.90
N MET A 271 15.83 -10.11 -7.98
CA MET A 271 15.50 -9.37 -9.20
C MET A 271 14.18 -9.87 -9.81
N LYS A 272 13.97 -11.19 -9.90
CA LYS A 272 12.72 -11.81 -10.36
C LYS A 272 11.52 -11.39 -9.50
N ARG A 273 11.62 -11.50 -8.16
CA ARG A 273 10.55 -11.06 -7.25
C ARG A 273 10.21 -9.58 -7.35
N MET A 274 11.16 -8.75 -7.78
CA MET A 274 10.94 -7.32 -8.05
C MET A 274 10.45 -7.03 -9.47
N GLY A 275 10.05 -8.06 -10.23
CA GLY A 275 9.56 -7.94 -11.59
C GLY A 275 10.65 -7.79 -12.65
N GLY A 276 11.88 -8.23 -12.37
CA GLY A 276 13.00 -8.16 -13.30
C GLY A 276 12.71 -8.87 -14.62
N ASP A 277 12.13 -10.07 -14.55
CA ASP A 277 11.77 -10.86 -15.76
C ASP A 277 10.78 -10.09 -16.67
N GLN A 278 9.78 -9.42 -16.09
CA GLN A 278 8.82 -8.59 -16.84
C GLN A 278 9.47 -7.37 -17.49
N LEU A 279 10.63 -6.98 -16.99
CA LEU A 279 11.41 -5.85 -17.48
C LEU A 279 12.54 -6.28 -18.44
N GLY A 280 12.70 -7.61 -18.71
CA GLY A 280 13.78 -8.14 -19.54
C GLY A 280 15.13 -7.97 -18.86
N LEU A 281 15.23 -8.25 -17.58
CA LEU A 281 16.44 -8.45 -16.79
C LEU A 281 16.56 -9.96 -16.54
N ASP A 282 17.07 -10.69 -17.53
CA ASP A 282 17.27 -12.13 -17.45
C ASP A 282 18.57 -12.50 -16.73
#